data_bbd4ffc9d0a320004a26190d6df13fe6
#
_entry.id   bbd4ffc9d0a320004a26190d6df13fe6
#
_cell.length_a   1.000
_cell.length_b   1.000
_cell.length_c   1.000
_cell.angle_alpha   90.00
_cell.angle_beta   90.00
_cell.angle_gamma   90.00
#
_symmetry.space_group_name_H-M   'P 1'
#
loop_
_entity.id
_entity.type
_entity.pdbx_description
1 polymer ?
#
loop_
_entity_poly.entity_id
_entity_poly.type
_entity_poly.pdbx_seq_one_letter_code
_entity_poly.pdbx_strand_id
1 'polypeptide(L)'
;MSEGIAYCYARVSTQMQAEDGMSLGAQEKQLIAAAEAANYEAVILREEGRSGKSIQGRPVLREALEDLDAGKAQALYVTRLDRLARSTRDFLSIVDRSHKNNWRLAMLDLGLDTATYQGRFVVTIMSAMAEMERGMISMRQRDVHEDRRQNKKVWGVDLGPLPQVEKVITERIFSEREAGLSYKMIADNLNNEAIPTVQGGAKWYASTVRHVYLRKQNA
;
A
#
# COMPACT_ATOMS: atom_id res chain seq x y z
N MET A 1 23.37 -26.35 -22.18
CA MET A 1 22.65 -25.22 -22.81
C MET A 1 21.99 -24.47 -21.67
N SER A 2 22.05 -23.13 -21.64
CA SER A 2 21.40 -22.35 -20.59
C SER A 2 19.88 -22.49 -20.65
N GLU A 3 19.20 -22.49 -19.51
CA GLU A 3 17.71 -22.47 -19.41
C GLU A 3 17.11 -21.12 -19.76
N GLY A 4 17.94 -20.14 -20.14
CA GLY A 4 17.55 -18.78 -20.47
C GLY A 4 18.27 -17.74 -19.62
N ILE A 5 17.71 -16.53 -19.55
CA ILE A 5 18.27 -15.39 -18.83
C ILE A 5 17.64 -15.29 -17.43
N ALA A 6 18.49 -15.10 -16.42
CA ALA A 6 18.08 -14.76 -15.07
C ALA A 6 18.48 -13.32 -14.72
N TYR A 7 17.54 -12.52 -14.32
CA TYR A 7 17.80 -11.21 -13.75
C TYR A 7 18.19 -11.35 -12.27
N CYS A 8 19.37 -10.87 -11.96
CA CYS A 8 19.97 -10.84 -10.63
C CYS A 8 19.82 -9.43 -10.07
N TYR A 9 18.74 -9.19 -9.31
CA TYR A 9 18.42 -7.86 -8.83
C TYR A 9 19.11 -7.56 -7.51
N ALA A 10 19.96 -6.55 -7.53
CA ALA A 10 20.68 -6.02 -6.37
C ALA A 10 20.27 -4.58 -6.10
N ARG A 11 19.98 -4.27 -4.83
CA ARG A 11 19.60 -2.91 -4.39
C ARG A 11 20.57 -2.40 -3.36
N VAL A 12 21.03 -1.17 -3.57
CA VAL A 12 21.88 -0.45 -2.62
C VAL A 12 21.18 0.81 -2.10
N SER A 13 21.33 1.05 -0.79
CA SER A 13 21.18 2.39 -0.21
C SER A 13 22.35 2.60 0.75
N THR A 14 22.77 3.85 0.91
CA THR A 14 23.84 4.22 1.86
C THR A 14 23.57 3.77 3.29
N GLN A 15 22.31 3.73 3.69
CA GLN A 15 21.86 3.30 5.01
C GLN A 15 21.89 1.76 5.16
N MET A 16 21.58 1.02 4.10
CA MET A 16 21.56 -0.44 4.09
C MET A 16 22.97 -1.07 4.03
N GLN A 17 23.95 -0.36 3.45
CA GLN A 17 25.35 -0.81 3.48
C GLN A 17 25.93 -0.82 4.90
N ALA A 18 25.42 0.06 5.77
CA ALA A 18 25.83 0.12 7.17
C ALA A 18 25.17 -0.98 8.04
N GLU A 19 23.96 -1.41 7.70
CA GLU A 19 23.20 -2.37 8.50
C GLU A 19 23.49 -3.84 8.13
N ASP A 20 23.74 -4.14 6.86
CA ASP A 20 23.87 -5.52 6.37
C ASP A 20 25.30 -6.08 6.40
N GLY A 21 26.32 -5.26 6.55
CA GLY A 21 27.72 -5.68 6.50
C GLY A 21 28.16 -6.33 5.19
N MET A 22 27.25 -6.50 4.23
CA MET A 22 27.52 -7.17 2.95
C MET A 22 27.66 -6.13 1.84
N SER A 23 28.82 -6.11 1.21
CA SER A 23 29.07 -5.22 0.06
C SER A 23 28.19 -5.59 -1.14
N LEU A 24 27.89 -4.61 -1.99
CA LEU A 24 27.15 -4.84 -3.24
C LEU A 24 27.77 -5.96 -4.07
N GLY A 25 29.12 -5.95 -4.19
CA GLY A 25 29.83 -6.97 -4.94
C GLY A 25 29.70 -8.39 -4.36
N ALA A 26 29.52 -8.52 -3.03
CA ALA A 26 29.26 -9.82 -2.42
C ALA A 26 27.83 -10.31 -2.72
N GLN A 27 26.85 -9.42 -2.70
CA GLN A 27 25.48 -9.75 -3.11
C GLN A 27 25.42 -10.19 -4.58
N GLU A 28 26.07 -9.46 -5.47
CA GLU A 28 26.13 -9.77 -6.90
C GLU A 28 26.74 -11.15 -7.13
N LYS A 29 27.88 -11.45 -6.49
CA LYS A 29 28.53 -12.75 -6.60
C LYS A 29 27.63 -13.90 -6.16
N GLN A 30 26.88 -13.72 -5.07
CA GLN A 30 25.94 -14.74 -4.59
C GLN A 30 24.78 -14.96 -5.59
N LEU A 31 24.23 -13.86 -6.14
CA LEU A 31 23.15 -13.94 -7.12
C LEU A 31 23.60 -14.64 -8.41
N ILE A 32 24.77 -14.26 -8.92
CA ILE A 32 25.36 -14.88 -10.12
C ILE A 32 25.56 -16.37 -9.89
N ALA A 33 26.24 -16.73 -8.80
CA ALA A 33 26.52 -18.14 -8.51
C ALA A 33 25.23 -18.97 -8.38
N ALA A 34 24.16 -18.41 -7.77
CA ALA A 34 22.88 -19.10 -7.65
C ALA A 34 22.15 -19.26 -9.00
N ALA A 35 22.20 -18.25 -9.87
CA ALA A 35 21.60 -18.32 -11.20
C ALA A 35 22.35 -19.31 -12.11
N GLU A 36 23.68 -19.26 -12.10
CA GLU A 36 24.55 -20.18 -12.88
C GLU A 36 24.42 -21.64 -12.41
N ALA A 37 24.33 -21.87 -11.09
CA ALA A 37 24.06 -23.18 -10.52
C ALA A 37 22.72 -23.79 -10.97
N ALA A 38 21.80 -22.94 -11.38
CA ALA A 38 20.49 -23.31 -11.94
C ALA A 38 20.49 -23.27 -13.49
N ASN A 39 21.64 -23.21 -14.13
CA ASN A 39 21.87 -23.18 -15.59
C ASN A 39 21.26 -21.93 -16.29
N TYR A 40 21.14 -20.78 -15.62
CA TYR A 40 20.77 -19.53 -16.26
C TYR A 40 21.99 -18.67 -16.61
N GLU A 41 21.86 -17.87 -17.66
CA GLU A 41 22.74 -16.74 -17.91
C GLU A 41 22.38 -15.58 -17.00
N ALA A 42 23.31 -15.18 -16.12
CA ALA A 42 23.05 -14.16 -15.10
C ALA A 42 23.24 -12.75 -15.64
N VAL A 43 22.20 -11.91 -15.54
CA VAL A 43 22.25 -10.49 -15.88
C VAL A 43 22.01 -9.67 -14.61
N ILE A 44 23.01 -8.86 -14.21
CA ILE A 44 22.94 -8.03 -13.00
C ILE A 44 22.13 -6.76 -13.26
N LEU A 45 21.11 -6.55 -12.42
CA LEU A 45 20.29 -5.35 -12.39
C LEU A 45 20.54 -4.60 -11.08
N ARG A 46 21.06 -3.38 -11.18
CA ARG A 46 21.38 -2.53 -10.02
C ARG A 46 20.34 -1.43 -9.86
N GLU A 47 19.73 -1.39 -8.70
CA GLU A 47 18.85 -0.29 -8.30
C GLU A 47 19.58 0.60 -7.30
N GLU A 48 19.93 1.82 -7.70
CA GLU A 48 20.50 2.80 -6.77
C GLU A 48 19.40 3.40 -5.89
N GLY A 49 19.54 3.15 -4.57
CA GLY A 49 18.50 3.45 -3.62
C GLY A 49 18.31 4.92 -3.29
N ARG A 50 17.46 5.62 -3.99
CA ARG A 50 16.64 6.66 -3.37
C ARG A 50 15.49 5.97 -2.65
N SER A 51 15.07 6.48 -1.47
CA SER A 51 14.03 5.92 -0.60
C SER A 51 12.65 5.81 -1.30
N GLY A 52 12.55 4.95 -2.28
CA GLY A 52 11.28 4.68 -2.98
C GLY A 52 10.32 3.92 -2.06
N LYS A 53 9.25 4.57 -1.61
CA LYS A 53 8.23 3.96 -0.75
C LYS A 53 7.36 2.92 -1.48
N SER A 54 7.50 2.71 -2.79
CA SER A 54 6.70 1.80 -3.61
C SER A 54 7.53 1.22 -4.77
N ILE A 55 7.00 0.19 -5.47
CA ILE A 55 7.56 -0.33 -6.73
C ILE A 55 7.67 0.77 -7.79
N GLN A 56 6.76 1.75 -7.78
CA GLN A 56 6.80 2.92 -8.67
C GLN A 56 8.09 3.77 -8.50
N GLY A 57 8.71 3.76 -7.31
CA GLY A 57 10.00 4.40 -7.05
C GLY A 57 11.22 3.53 -7.39
N ARG A 58 11.04 2.38 -8.06
CA ARG A 58 12.07 1.42 -8.44
C ARG A 58 12.00 1.13 -9.93
N PRO A 59 12.51 2.02 -10.78
CA PRO A 59 12.39 1.90 -12.23
C PRO A 59 13.04 0.61 -12.77
N VAL A 60 14.21 0.21 -12.22
CA VAL A 60 14.91 -0.99 -12.67
C VAL A 60 14.11 -2.25 -12.32
N LEU A 61 13.57 -2.37 -11.10
CA LEU A 61 12.72 -3.50 -10.75
C LEU A 61 11.44 -3.56 -11.59
N ARG A 62 10.83 -2.41 -11.87
CA ARG A 62 9.62 -2.35 -12.67
C ARG A 62 9.87 -2.85 -14.09
N GLU A 63 10.93 -2.35 -14.74
CA GLU A 63 11.34 -2.79 -16.09
C GLU A 63 11.67 -4.28 -16.10
N ALA A 64 12.42 -4.77 -15.11
CA ALA A 64 12.72 -6.18 -14.97
C ALA A 64 11.45 -7.06 -14.88
N LEU A 65 10.44 -6.61 -14.11
CA LEU A 65 9.18 -7.34 -14.00
C LEU A 65 8.38 -7.32 -15.31
N GLU A 66 8.42 -6.21 -16.06
CA GLU A 66 7.78 -6.10 -17.38
C GLU A 66 8.47 -7.02 -18.40
N ASP A 67 9.79 -7.09 -18.38
CA ASP A 67 10.57 -7.95 -19.25
C ASP A 67 10.36 -9.45 -18.94
N LEU A 68 10.27 -9.81 -17.65
CA LEU A 68 9.93 -11.16 -17.22
C LEU A 68 8.55 -11.58 -17.71
N ASP A 69 7.55 -10.70 -17.58
CA ASP A 69 6.20 -10.97 -18.08
C ASP A 69 6.13 -11.09 -19.60
N ALA A 70 7.01 -10.38 -20.30
CA ALA A 70 7.13 -10.46 -21.76
C ALA A 70 7.97 -11.69 -22.22
N GLY A 71 8.50 -12.49 -21.29
CA GLY A 71 9.32 -13.66 -21.59
C GLY A 71 10.75 -13.36 -22.04
N LYS A 72 11.24 -12.11 -21.90
CA LYS A 72 12.61 -11.73 -22.25
C LYS A 72 13.64 -12.30 -21.27
N ALA A 73 13.23 -12.58 -20.03
CA ALA A 73 13.98 -13.32 -19.04
C ALA A 73 13.06 -14.36 -18.37
N GLN A 74 13.63 -15.43 -17.84
CA GLN A 74 12.91 -16.59 -17.32
C GLN A 74 12.99 -16.70 -15.80
N ALA A 75 13.87 -15.94 -15.15
CA ALA A 75 14.04 -15.98 -13.70
C ALA A 75 14.41 -14.62 -13.09
N LEU A 76 13.95 -14.38 -11.86
CA LEU A 76 14.36 -13.27 -11.01
C LEU A 76 15.01 -13.82 -9.74
N TYR A 77 16.25 -13.44 -9.49
CA TYR A 77 17.00 -13.77 -8.29
C TYR A 77 17.20 -12.53 -7.44
N VAL A 78 16.91 -12.65 -6.14
CA VAL A 78 17.13 -11.59 -5.15
C VAL A 78 17.80 -12.18 -3.91
N THR A 79 18.60 -11.38 -3.20
CA THR A 79 19.27 -11.86 -1.99
C THR A 79 18.31 -12.01 -0.84
N ARG A 80 17.40 -11.04 -0.64
CA ARG A 80 16.51 -10.95 0.53
C ARG A 80 15.15 -10.40 0.17
N LEU A 81 14.15 -10.76 0.98
CA LEU A 81 12.75 -10.30 0.82
C LEU A 81 12.64 -8.78 0.84
N ASP A 82 13.34 -8.09 1.74
CA ASP A 82 13.29 -6.62 1.89
C ASP A 82 13.91 -5.87 0.70
N ARG A 83 14.70 -6.55 -0.12
CA ARG A 83 15.20 -6.03 -1.39
C ARG A 83 14.12 -6.04 -2.47
N LEU A 84 13.27 -7.06 -2.46
CA LEU A 84 12.20 -7.23 -3.46
C LEU A 84 10.92 -6.49 -3.07
N ALA A 85 10.44 -6.70 -1.87
CA ALA A 85 9.14 -6.20 -1.39
C ALA A 85 9.24 -5.60 0.01
N ARG A 86 8.38 -4.62 0.32
CA ARG A 86 8.29 -3.99 1.63
C ARG A 86 7.18 -4.53 2.51
N SER A 87 6.27 -5.25 1.91
CA SER A 87 5.16 -5.88 2.59
C SER A 87 4.94 -7.29 2.04
N THR A 88 4.37 -8.16 2.86
CA THR A 88 3.95 -9.49 2.44
C THR A 88 2.99 -9.41 1.25
N ARG A 89 2.14 -8.39 1.19
CA ARG A 89 1.22 -8.17 0.07
C ARG A 89 1.95 -7.91 -1.24
N ASP A 90 2.95 -7.00 -1.24
CA ASP A 90 3.74 -6.69 -2.43
C ASP A 90 4.49 -7.93 -2.92
N PHE A 91 5.06 -8.69 -1.98
CA PHE A 91 5.74 -9.94 -2.28
C PHE A 91 4.80 -10.96 -2.95
N LEU A 92 3.64 -11.22 -2.34
CA LEU A 92 2.65 -12.15 -2.89
C LEU A 92 2.14 -11.70 -4.27
N SER A 93 1.98 -10.40 -4.50
CA SER A 93 1.65 -9.86 -5.82
C SER A 93 2.71 -10.18 -6.88
N ILE A 94 4.00 -10.15 -6.51
CA ILE A 94 5.10 -10.53 -7.41
C ILE A 94 5.10 -12.05 -7.65
N VAL A 95 4.84 -12.85 -6.62
CA VAL A 95 4.71 -14.31 -6.75
C VAL A 95 3.54 -14.69 -7.66
N ASP A 96 2.36 -14.09 -7.47
CA ASP A 96 1.20 -14.32 -8.33
C ASP A 96 1.52 -13.97 -9.80
N ARG A 97 2.27 -12.87 -10.00
CA ARG A 97 2.73 -12.43 -11.32
C ARG A 97 3.69 -13.44 -11.93
N SER A 98 4.61 -14.02 -11.14
CA SER A 98 5.54 -15.06 -11.60
C SER A 98 4.82 -16.33 -12.02
N HIS A 99 3.83 -16.77 -11.25
CA HIS A 99 3.02 -17.93 -11.58
C HIS A 99 2.18 -17.71 -12.85
N LYS A 100 1.55 -16.54 -12.98
CA LYS A 100 0.71 -16.20 -14.13
C LYS A 100 1.49 -16.17 -15.44
N ASN A 101 2.72 -15.67 -15.41
CA ASN A 101 3.56 -15.45 -16.59
C ASN A 101 4.70 -16.49 -16.71
N ASN A 102 4.67 -17.56 -15.89
CA ASN A 102 5.60 -18.70 -15.93
C ASN A 102 7.08 -18.34 -15.84
N TRP A 103 7.45 -17.37 -15.00
CA TRP A 103 8.85 -17.11 -14.68
C TRP A 103 9.18 -17.48 -13.22
N ARG A 104 10.42 -17.84 -12.98
CA ARG A 104 10.93 -18.31 -11.69
C ARG A 104 11.30 -17.14 -10.79
N LEU A 105 10.91 -17.19 -9.52
CA LEU A 105 11.37 -16.27 -8.47
C LEU A 105 12.18 -17.06 -7.44
N ALA A 106 13.42 -16.63 -7.19
CA ALA A 106 14.30 -17.21 -6.18
C ALA A 106 14.78 -16.14 -5.19
N MET A 107 14.70 -16.45 -3.89
CA MET A 107 15.23 -15.62 -2.79
C MET A 107 16.22 -16.42 -1.97
N LEU A 108 17.45 -15.90 -1.85
CA LEU A 108 18.55 -16.68 -1.28
C LEU A 108 18.45 -16.80 0.25
N ASP A 109 18.03 -15.74 0.96
CA ASP A 109 17.94 -15.71 2.42
C ASP A 109 16.90 -16.68 3.00
N LEU A 110 15.79 -16.87 2.30
CA LEU A 110 14.74 -17.79 2.72
C LEU A 110 14.84 -19.18 2.09
N GLY A 111 15.83 -19.41 1.23
CA GLY A 111 15.89 -20.61 0.40
C GLY A 111 14.61 -20.80 -0.44
N LEU A 112 13.92 -19.71 -0.74
CA LEU A 112 12.65 -19.74 -1.46
C LEU A 112 12.93 -19.76 -2.96
N ASP A 113 12.31 -20.73 -3.64
CA ASP A 113 12.38 -20.89 -5.08
C ASP A 113 11.04 -21.41 -5.59
N THR A 114 10.34 -20.59 -6.37
CA THR A 114 8.98 -20.91 -6.86
C THR A 114 8.97 -22.12 -7.80
N ALA A 115 10.11 -22.53 -8.35
CA ALA A 115 10.21 -23.75 -9.15
C ALA A 115 10.19 -25.02 -8.29
N THR A 116 10.53 -24.93 -7.00
CA THR A 116 10.59 -26.10 -6.10
C THR A 116 9.28 -26.31 -5.33
N TYR A 117 9.03 -27.55 -4.89
CA TYR A 117 7.90 -27.86 -4.01
C TYR A 117 8.02 -27.13 -2.67
N GLN A 118 9.22 -27.07 -2.11
CA GLN A 118 9.50 -26.36 -0.86
C GLN A 118 9.21 -24.88 -0.96
N GLY A 119 9.63 -24.22 -2.04
CA GLY A 119 9.37 -22.80 -2.27
C GLY A 119 7.88 -22.51 -2.41
N ARG A 120 7.13 -23.35 -3.15
CA ARG A 120 5.67 -23.22 -3.25
C ARG A 120 4.96 -23.41 -1.91
N PHE A 121 5.44 -24.33 -1.07
CA PHE A 121 4.93 -24.53 0.28
C PHE A 121 5.12 -23.27 1.15
N VAL A 122 6.32 -22.68 1.13
CA VAL A 122 6.61 -21.42 1.86
C VAL A 122 5.69 -20.29 1.39
N VAL A 123 5.50 -20.13 0.07
CA VAL A 123 4.56 -19.14 -0.49
C VAL A 123 3.14 -19.37 0.01
N THR A 124 2.68 -20.61 0.06
CA THR A 124 1.34 -20.95 0.57
C THR A 124 1.17 -20.55 2.03
N ILE A 125 2.17 -20.82 2.87
CA ILE A 125 2.16 -20.39 4.29
C ILE A 125 2.10 -18.85 4.37
N MET A 126 2.92 -18.14 3.62
CA MET A 126 2.93 -16.67 3.64
C MET A 126 1.59 -16.09 3.18
N SER A 127 0.96 -16.72 2.19
CA SER A 127 -0.38 -16.32 1.72
C SER A 127 -1.44 -16.49 2.82
N ALA A 128 -1.44 -17.64 3.50
CA ALA A 128 -2.35 -17.91 4.61
C ALA A 128 -2.14 -16.94 5.77
N MET A 129 -0.89 -16.60 6.11
CA MET A 129 -0.57 -15.60 7.14
C MET A 129 -1.10 -14.21 6.76
N ALA A 130 -0.93 -13.79 5.50
CA ALA A 130 -1.43 -12.50 5.02
C ALA A 130 -2.98 -12.43 5.01
N GLU A 131 -3.65 -13.53 4.76
CA GLU A 131 -5.11 -13.63 4.89
C GLU A 131 -5.57 -13.55 6.35
N MET A 132 -4.87 -14.24 7.25
CA MET A 132 -5.13 -14.17 8.69
C MET A 132 -4.94 -12.74 9.23
N GLU A 133 -3.87 -12.05 8.87
CA GLU A 133 -3.65 -10.64 9.24
C GLU A 133 -4.78 -9.74 8.76
N ARG A 134 -5.23 -9.91 7.51
CA ARG A 134 -6.38 -9.16 6.96
C ARG A 134 -7.66 -9.45 7.73
N GLY A 135 -7.89 -10.71 8.08
CA GLY A 135 -9.02 -11.14 8.91
C GLY A 135 -9.02 -10.47 10.28
N MET A 136 -7.88 -10.49 10.97
CA MET A 136 -7.72 -9.85 12.27
C MET A 136 -7.93 -8.33 12.25
N ILE A 137 -7.43 -7.64 11.22
CA ILE A 137 -7.66 -6.19 11.02
C ILE A 137 -9.15 -5.93 10.82
N SER A 138 -9.81 -6.73 9.99
CA SER A 138 -11.24 -6.61 9.73
C SER A 138 -12.09 -6.85 10.98
N MET A 139 -11.74 -7.84 11.80
CA MET A 139 -12.41 -8.10 13.10
C MET A 139 -12.25 -6.91 14.03
N ARG A 140 -11.02 -6.41 14.23
CA ARG A 140 -10.80 -5.22 15.08
C ARG A 140 -11.60 -4.01 14.62
N GLN A 141 -11.72 -3.79 13.31
CA GLN A 141 -12.53 -2.70 12.78
C GLN A 141 -14.02 -2.92 13.05
N ARG A 142 -14.54 -4.14 12.94
CA ARG A 142 -15.92 -4.48 13.29
C ARG A 142 -16.18 -4.27 14.76
N ASP A 143 -15.28 -4.70 15.63
CA ASP A 143 -15.41 -4.54 17.10
C ASP A 143 -15.46 -3.06 17.48
N VAL A 144 -14.61 -2.22 16.87
CA VAL A 144 -14.62 -0.76 17.07
C VAL A 144 -15.95 -0.13 16.56
N HIS A 145 -16.46 -0.61 15.43
CA HIS A 145 -17.74 -0.12 14.91
C HIS A 145 -18.93 -0.58 15.77
N GLU A 146 -18.89 -1.80 16.27
CA GLU A 146 -19.90 -2.37 17.18
C GLU A 146 -19.91 -1.61 18.52
N ASP A 147 -18.73 -1.41 19.13
CA ASP A 147 -18.57 -0.62 20.35
C ASP A 147 -19.12 0.82 20.18
N ARG A 148 -18.84 1.47 19.05
CA ARG A 148 -19.39 2.79 18.72
C ARG A 148 -20.92 2.79 18.57
N ARG A 149 -21.50 1.70 18.04
CA ARG A 149 -22.94 1.53 17.91
C ARG A 149 -23.62 1.29 19.26
N GLN A 150 -23.06 0.39 20.07
CA GLN A 150 -23.63 0.00 21.37
C GLN A 150 -23.51 1.13 22.39
N ASN A 151 -22.39 1.84 22.40
CA ASN A 151 -22.13 2.90 23.37
C ASN A 151 -22.71 4.26 22.94
N LYS A 152 -23.43 4.36 21.80
CA LYS A 152 -24.00 5.61 21.26
C LYS A 152 -23.06 6.81 21.42
N LYS A 153 -21.76 6.61 21.11
CA LYS A 153 -20.75 7.65 21.31
C LYS A 153 -21.14 8.94 20.60
N VAL A 154 -21.28 9.99 21.38
CA VAL A 154 -21.73 11.30 20.93
C VAL A 154 -20.52 12.20 20.69
N TRP A 155 -20.51 12.90 19.55
CA TRP A 155 -19.51 13.94 19.31
C TRP A 155 -19.62 15.03 20.40
N GLY A 156 -18.48 15.44 20.94
CA GLY A 156 -18.41 16.43 22.00
C GLY A 156 -18.31 15.84 23.40
N VAL A 157 -18.67 14.56 23.58
CA VAL A 157 -18.56 13.84 24.86
C VAL A 157 -17.50 12.73 24.74
N ASP A 158 -17.67 11.81 23.79
CA ASP A 158 -16.86 10.59 23.68
C ASP A 158 -15.86 10.62 22.52
N LEU A 159 -16.05 11.48 21.52
CA LEU A 159 -15.29 11.51 20.26
C LEU A 159 -14.49 12.81 20.08
N GLY A 160 -14.25 13.54 21.18
CA GLY A 160 -13.56 14.82 21.17
C GLY A 160 -14.49 16.01 20.94
N PRO A 161 -13.95 17.23 21.06
CA PRO A 161 -14.76 18.44 20.98
C PRO A 161 -15.48 18.51 19.64
N LEU A 162 -16.74 18.91 19.70
CA LEU A 162 -17.52 19.21 18.51
C LEU A 162 -16.81 20.27 17.69
N PRO A 163 -16.63 20.08 16.38
CA PRO A 163 -16.22 21.17 15.52
C PRO A 163 -17.19 22.35 15.75
N GLN A 164 -16.69 23.47 16.26
CA GLN A 164 -17.53 24.67 16.43
C GLN A 164 -17.80 25.26 15.05
N VAL A 165 -18.98 24.95 14.50
CA VAL A 165 -19.51 25.81 13.44
C VAL A 165 -19.90 27.11 14.14
N GLU A 166 -19.41 28.25 13.66
CA GLU A 166 -19.84 29.53 14.17
C GLU A 166 -21.37 29.55 14.17
N LYS A 167 -21.94 29.99 15.27
CA LYS A 167 -23.41 29.98 15.48
C LYS A 167 -24.14 30.66 14.32
N VAL A 168 -23.53 31.71 13.77
CA VAL A 168 -24.01 32.45 12.60
C VAL A 168 -24.13 31.56 11.34
N ILE A 169 -23.14 30.74 11.05
CA ILE A 169 -23.14 29.83 9.87
C ILE A 169 -24.21 28.73 10.07
N THR A 170 -24.34 28.22 11.28
CA THR A 170 -25.35 27.21 11.61
C THR A 170 -26.77 27.77 11.44
N GLU A 171 -27.01 29.00 11.90
CA GLU A 171 -28.31 29.69 11.78
C GLU A 171 -28.62 30.00 10.32
N ARG A 172 -27.63 30.41 9.55
CA ARG A 172 -27.77 30.65 8.11
C ARG A 172 -28.14 29.36 7.36
N ILE A 173 -27.40 28.26 7.56
CA ILE A 173 -27.69 26.96 6.94
C ILE A 173 -29.15 26.54 7.27
N PHE A 174 -29.57 26.76 8.51
CA PHE A 174 -30.91 26.41 8.93
C PHE A 174 -31.96 27.27 8.21
N SER A 175 -31.80 28.59 8.18
CA SER A 175 -32.73 29.50 7.53
C SER A 175 -32.81 29.30 6.01
N GLU A 176 -31.69 29.10 5.33
CA GLU A 176 -31.66 28.81 3.89
C GLU A 176 -32.33 27.47 3.56
N ARG A 177 -32.19 26.46 4.43
CA ARG A 177 -32.88 25.18 4.28
C ARG A 177 -34.38 25.27 4.48
N GLU A 178 -34.84 26.01 5.51
CA GLU A 178 -36.26 26.28 5.77
C GLU A 178 -36.88 27.10 4.62
N ALA A 179 -36.07 27.96 3.98
CA ALA A 179 -36.50 28.69 2.77
C ALA A 179 -36.55 27.78 1.51
N GLY A 180 -36.27 26.47 1.63
CA GLY A 180 -36.43 25.49 0.57
C GLY A 180 -35.19 25.25 -0.29
N LEU A 181 -34.01 25.85 0.00
CA LEU A 181 -32.79 25.61 -0.76
C LEU A 181 -32.29 24.17 -0.56
N SER A 182 -31.76 23.57 -1.62
CA SER A 182 -31.13 22.26 -1.51
C SER A 182 -29.79 22.34 -0.76
N TYR A 183 -29.38 21.26 -0.09
CA TYR A 183 -28.08 21.20 0.60
C TYR A 183 -26.90 21.49 -0.33
N LYS A 184 -27.04 21.17 -1.61
CA LYS A 184 -26.03 21.45 -2.63
C LYS A 184 -25.95 22.96 -2.89
N MET A 185 -27.09 23.62 -3.09
CA MET A 185 -27.13 25.09 -3.32
C MET A 185 -26.56 25.85 -2.11
N ILE A 186 -26.91 25.44 -0.89
CA ILE A 186 -26.33 26.02 0.32
C ILE A 186 -24.83 25.84 0.39
N ALA A 187 -24.32 24.67 0.05
CA ALA A 187 -22.88 24.40 0.00
C ALA A 187 -22.16 25.26 -1.06
N ASP A 188 -22.78 25.40 -2.24
CA ASP A 188 -22.24 26.23 -3.33
C ASP A 188 -22.23 27.72 -2.94
N ASN A 189 -23.26 28.22 -2.27
CA ASN A 189 -23.31 29.60 -1.75
C ASN A 189 -22.17 29.85 -0.74
N LEU A 190 -22.00 28.97 0.24
CA LEU A 190 -20.94 29.08 1.25
C LEU A 190 -19.53 29.05 0.62
N ASN A 191 -19.35 28.24 -0.42
CA ASN A 191 -18.09 28.17 -1.16
C ASN A 191 -17.83 29.42 -2.00
N ASN A 192 -18.84 29.96 -2.67
CA ASN A 192 -18.72 31.16 -3.50
C ASN A 192 -18.38 32.40 -2.65
N GLU A 193 -18.83 32.41 -1.40
CA GLU A 193 -18.52 33.46 -0.44
C GLU A 193 -17.21 33.21 0.33
N ALA A 194 -16.46 32.16 -0.05
CA ALA A 194 -15.22 31.77 0.58
C ALA A 194 -15.32 31.56 2.12
N ILE A 195 -16.48 31.15 2.61
CA ILE A 195 -16.69 30.90 4.04
C ILE A 195 -15.90 29.63 4.43
N PRO A 196 -14.97 29.71 5.40
CA PRO A 196 -14.14 28.57 5.76
C PRO A 196 -14.99 27.45 6.39
N THR A 197 -14.60 26.20 6.12
CA THR A 197 -15.23 25.06 6.77
C THR A 197 -14.75 24.94 8.22
N VAL A 198 -15.58 24.37 9.08
CA VAL A 198 -15.33 24.23 10.52
C VAL A 198 -14.05 23.46 10.87
N GLN A 199 -13.58 22.59 10.01
CA GLN A 199 -12.39 21.77 10.21
C GLN A 199 -11.18 22.25 9.38
N GLY A 200 -11.23 23.47 8.86
CA GLY A 200 -10.17 23.98 7.98
C GLY A 200 -10.10 23.27 6.61
N GLY A 201 -11.13 22.55 6.25
CA GLY A 201 -11.23 21.92 4.93
C GLY A 201 -11.43 22.98 3.83
N ALA A 202 -10.92 22.69 2.63
CA ALA A 202 -10.92 23.66 1.52
C ALA A 202 -12.31 23.96 0.94
N LYS A 203 -13.35 23.16 1.23
CA LYS A 203 -14.65 23.29 0.56
C LYS A 203 -15.82 22.71 1.37
N TRP A 204 -16.98 23.38 1.30
CA TRP A 204 -18.25 22.84 1.77
C TRP A 204 -18.84 21.84 0.79
N TYR A 205 -19.37 20.74 1.31
CA TYR A 205 -20.09 19.71 0.55
C TYR A 205 -21.53 19.61 1.03
N ALA A 206 -22.44 19.17 0.18
CA ALA A 206 -23.85 18.97 0.51
C ALA A 206 -24.06 18.06 1.74
N SER A 207 -23.20 17.03 1.89
CA SER A 207 -23.19 16.13 3.06
C SER A 207 -22.84 16.85 4.37
N THR A 208 -21.87 17.77 4.32
CA THR A 208 -21.45 18.57 5.47
C THR A 208 -22.55 19.53 5.91
N VAL A 209 -23.16 20.23 4.95
CA VAL A 209 -24.31 21.13 5.20
C VAL A 209 -25.49 20.38 5.80
N ARG A 210 -25.84 19.21 5.22
CA ARG A 210 -26.90 18.34 5.76
C ARG A 210 -26.60 17.92 7.21
N HIS A 211 -25.37 17.60 7.53
CA HIS A 211 -24.98 17.21 8.89
C HIS A 211 -25.17 18.34 9.90
N VAL A 212 -24.75 19.56 9.53
CA VAL A 212 -24.95 20.77 10.37
C VAL A 212 -26.43 21.05 10.59
N TYR A 213 -27.27 20.96 9.55
CA TYR A 213 -28.71 21.17 9.64
C TYR A 213 -29.39 20.16 10.57
N LEU A 214 -29.19 18.86 10.34
CA LEU A 214 -29.81 17.80 11.15
C LEU A 214 -29.42 17.88 12.63
N ARG A 215 -28.22 18.35 12.89
CA ARG A 215 -27.71 18.50 14.24
C ARG A 215 -28.39 19.65 15.00
N LYS A 216 -28.66 20.78 14.33
CA LYS A 216 -29.42 21.88 14.94
C LYS A 216 -30.88 21.47 15.17
N GLN A 217 -31.46 20.63 14.32
CA GLN A 217 -32.83 20.13 14.45
C GLN A 217 -33.01 19.21 15.67
N ASN A 218 -31.92 18.52 16.11
CA ASN A 218 -31.94 17.57 17.22
C ASN A 218 -31.35 18.15 18.52
N ALA A 219 -30.97 19.42 18.56
CA ALA A 219 -30.43 20.12 19.72
C ALA A 219 -31.52 20.97 20.38
#